data_2d02f908560bc6e22511f9969c648412
#
_entry.id   2d02f908560bc6e22511f9969c648412
#
_cell.length_a   1.000
_cell.length_b   1.000
_cell.length_c   1.000
_cell.angle_alpha   90.00
_cell.angle_beta   90.00
_cell.angle_gamma   90.00
#
_symmetry.space_group_name_H-M   'P 1'
#
loop_
_entity.id
_entity.type
_entity.pdbx_description
1 polymer ?
#
loop_
_entity_poly.entity_id
_entity_poly.type
_entity_poly.pdbx_seq_one_letter_code
_entity_poly.pdbx_strand_id
1 'polypeptide(L)'
;GTFLCSNTQKTEFSEKALKEKITSIDANQISFQEVLNQYKGKPIVMEVWASWCGDCVKAMPQMKELQAKNPDVTYLFLSLDKTVDKWKTGIEKYQIKGNHYLVNGGMRDSFGKALDLDWIPRYIVIDKNGKIVLYRAIETDFEKINTTLKSLN
;
A
#
# COMPACT_ATOMS: atom_id res chain seq x y z
N GLY A 1 21.50 -11.27 21.91
CA GLY A 1 20.62 -12.08 21.90
C GLY A 1 19.26 -11.93 21.31
N THR A 2 18.30 -12.18 22.13
CA THR A 2 16.91 -12.23 21.73
C THR A 2 16.38 -10.91 21.16
N PHE A 3 17.02 -9.81 21.47
CA PHE A 3 16.59 -8.50 21.00
C PHE A 3 16.72 -8.34 19.49
N LEU A 4 17.63 -9.05 18.87
CA LEU A 4 17.83 -8.96 17.44
C LEU A 4 16.60 -9.44 16.66
N CYS A 5 15.91 -10.44 17.19
CA CYS A 5 14.71 -10.98 16.53
C CYS A 5 13.56 -9.97 16.54
N SER A 6 13.44 -9.16 17.60
CA SER A 6 12.34 -8.19 17.70
C SER A 6 12.47 -7.03 16.71
N ASN A 7 13.68 -6.80 16.16
CA ASN A 7 13.96 -5.74 15.22
C ASN A 7 13.97 -6.22 13.76
N THR A 8 13.71 -7.51 13.55
CA THR A 8 13.70 -8.06 12.20
C THR A 8 12.50 -7.54 11.42
N GLN A 9 12.77 -6.87 10.31
CA GLN A 9 11.72 -6.40 9.43
C GLN A 9 11.02 -7.56 8.73
N LYS A 10 9.70 -7.45 8.59
CA LYS A 10 8.92 -8.42 7.84
C LYS A 10 9.32 -8.37 6.36
N THR A 11 9.59 -9.52 5.77
CA THR A 11 9.97 -9.63 4.36
C THR A 11 8.89 -10.25 3.48
N GLU A 12 7.89 -10.87 4.10
CA GLU A 12 6.79 -11.52 3.38
C GLU A 12 5.47 -11.23 4.06
N PHE A 13 4.40 -11.15 3.26
CA PHE A 13 3.06 -11.06 3.81
C PHE A 13 2.66 -12.40 4.42
N SER A 14 1.84 -12.34 5.47
CA SER A 14 1.29 -13.55 6.06
C SER A 14 0.37 -14.25 5.05
N GLU A 15 0.24 -15.55 5.19
CA GLU A 15 -0.68 -16.31 4.36
C GLU A 15 -2.11 -15.78 4.51
N LYS A 16 -2.49 -15.37 5.71
CA LYS A 16 -3.79 -14.78 5.98
C LYS A 16 -4.01 -13.51 5.15
N ALA A 17 -3.02 -12.61 5.10
CA ALA A 17 -3.11 -11.41 4.29
C ALA A 17 -3.26 -11.75 2.80
N LEU A 18 -2.46 -12.70 2.31
CA LEU A 18 -2.46 -13.07 0.90
C LEU A 18 -3.81 -13.65 0.43
N LYS A 19 -4.54 -14.30 1.32
CA LYS A 19 -5.84 -14.90 1.01
C LYS A 19 -7.01 -13.92 1.10
N GLU A 20 -6.81 -12.75 1.67
CA GLU A 20 -7.90 -11.76 1.81
C GLU A 20 -8.37 -11.29 0.44
N LYS A 21 -9.68 -11.17 0.31
CA LYS A 21 -10.29 -10.64 -0.91
C LYS A 21 -10.40 -9.14 -0.83
N ILE A 22 -10.06 -8.46 -1.91
CA ILE A 22 -10.23 -7.01 -2.07
C ILE A 22 -11.01 -6.75 -3.35
N THR A 23 -11.57 -5.57 -3.48
CA THR A 23 -12.47 -5.24 -4.57
C THR A 23 -11.76 -4.36 -5.61
N SER A 24 -11.78 -4.79 -6.87
CA SER A 24 -11.22 -4.01 -7.97
C SER A 24 -12.15 -2.86 -8.40
N ILE A 25 -11.64 -1.97 -9.23
CA ILE A 25 -12.44 -0.87 -9.80
C ILE A 25 -13.68 -1.39 -10.54
N ASP A 26 -13.57 -2.57 -11.14
CA ASP A 26 -14.67 -3.20 -11.88
C ASP A 26 -15.59 -4.04 -11.00
N ALA A 27 -15.49 -3.88 -9.68
CA ALA A 27 -16.31 -4.55 -8.69
C ALA A 27 -16.07 -6.06 -8.59
N ASN A 28 -14.92 -6.54 -9.03
CA ASN A 28 -14.55 -7.95 -8.88
C ASN A 28 -13.83 -8.18 -7.55
N GLN A 29 -14.13 -9.32 -6.93
CA GLN A 29 -13.39 -9.76 -5.75
C GLN A 29 -12.17 -10.54 -6.20
N ILE A 30 -11.00 -10.14 -5.71
CA ILE A 30 -9.74 -10.77 -6.08
C ILE A 30 -8.87 -10.90 -4.84
N SER A 31 -8.13 -11.99 -4.71
CA SER A 31 -7.26 -12.14 -3.56
C SER A 31 -6.08 -11.19 -3.63
N PHE A 32 -5.60 -10.77 -2.46
CA PHE A 32 -4.44 -9.89 -2.39
C PHE A 32 -3.23 -10.52 -3.08
N GLN A 33 -3.06 -11.84 -2.94
CA GLN A 33 -1.99 -12.55 -3.64
C GLN A 33 -2.08 -12.42 -5.15
N GLU A 34 -3.28 -12.56 -5.71
CA GLU A 34 -3.48 -12.42 -7.16
C GLU A 34 -3.15 -11.00 -7.62
N VAL A 35 -3.52 -10.00 -6.82
CA VAL A 35 -3.19 -8.60 -7.12
C VAL A 35 -1.66 -8.43 -7.17
N LEU A 36 -0.97 -8.89 -6.14
CA LEU A 36 0.50 -8.78 -6.12
C LEU A 36 1.15 -9.51 -7.29
N ASN A 37 0.62 -10.67 -7.66
CA ASN A 37 1.15 -11.43 -8.78
C ASN A 37 1.01 -10.70 -10.12
N GLN A 38 -0.04 -9.90 -10.29
CA GLN A 38 -0.23 -9.11 -11.50
C GLN A 38 0.87 -8.08 -11.72
N TYR A 39 1.45 -7.59 -10.63
CA TYR A 39 2.45 -6.51 -10.68
C TYR A 39 3.87 -6.98 -10.40
N LYS A 40 4.08 -8.29 -10.35
CA LYS A 40 5.42 -8.85 -10.15
C LYS A 40 6.33 -8.50 -11.32
N GLY A 41 7.61 -8.29 -11.03
CA GLY A 41 8.59 -7.91 -12.04
C GLY A 41 9.03 -6.46 -12.00
N LYS A 42 8.28 -5.64 -11.27
CA LYS A 42 8.65 -4.24 -10.97
C LYS A 42 8.52 -4.00 -9.48
N PRO A 43 9.28 -3.08 -8.92
CA PRO A 43 9.03 -2.66 -7.55
C PRO A 43 7.62 -2.10 -7.40
N ILE A 44 7.04 -2.28 -6.23
CA ILE A 44 5.70 -1.79 -5.90
C ILE A 44 5.80 -0.88 -4.68
N VAL A 45 5.17 0.29 -4.76
CA VAL A 45 4.84 1.08 -3.58
C VAL A 45 3.35 0.88 -3.33
N MET A 46 3.02 0.29 -2.20
CA MET A 46 1.64 0.08 -1.80
C MET A 46 1.30 1.10 -0.71
N GLU A 47 0.19 1.81 -0.90
CA GLU A 47 -0.31 2.74 0.10
C GLU A 47 -1.67 2.28 0.60
N VAL A 48 -1.82 2.18 1.93
CA VAL A 48 -3.13 2.00 2.57
C VAL A 48 -3.60 3.38 3.01
N TRP A 49 -4.80 3.76 2.58
CA TRP A 49 -5.31 5.11 2.75
C TRP A 49 -6.84 5.11 2.89
N ALA A 50 -7.42 6.28 3.06
CA ALA A 50 -8.86 6.48 2.95
C ALA A 50 -9.11 7.93 2.56
N SER A 51 -10.21 8.20 1.86
CA SER A 51 -10.54 9.55 1.42
C SER A 51 -10.86 10.49 2.59
N TRP A 52 -11.29 9.94 3.73
CA TRP A 52 -11.59 10.70 4.94
C TRP A 52 -10.36 10.96 5.81
N CYS A 53 -9.21 10.41 5.45
CA CYS A 53 -7.99 10.50 6.25
C CYS A 53 -7.23 11.77 5.92
N GLY A 54 -7.20 12.74 6.85
CA GLY A 54 -6.53 14.01 6.64
C GLY A 54 -5.05 13.90 6.34
N ASP A 55 -4.33 13.03 7.07
CA ASP A 55 -2.90 12.83 6.85
C ASP A 55 -2.62 12.18 5.50
N CYS A 56 -3.51 11.30 5.03
CA CYS A 56 -3.41 10.71 3.71
C CYS A 56 -3.53 11.77 2.61
N VAL A 57 -4.54 12.63 2.73
CA VAL A 57 -4.80 13.68 1.75
C VAL A 57 -3.65 14.70 1.71
N LYS A 58 -3.18 15.10 2.88
CA LYS A 58 -2.06 16.05 2.98
C LYS A 58 -0.78 15.51 2.36
N ALA A 59 -0.59 14.21 2.36
CA ALA A 59 0.60 13.56 1.81
C ALA A 59 0.53 13.35 0.29
N MET A 60 -0.61 13.57 -0.35
CA MET A 60 -0.75 13.31 -1.79
C MET A 60 0.22 14.10 -2.66
N PRO A 61 0.51 15.38 -2.40
CA PRO A 61 1.54 16.08 -3.20
C PRO A 61 2.90 15.38 -3.16
N GLN A 62 3.30 14.87 -1.99
CA GLN A 62 4.56 14.14 -1.85
C GLN A 62 4.51 12.79 -2.59
N MET A 63 3.36 12.12 -2.59
CA MET A 63 3.18 10.89 -3.36
C MET A 63 3.34 11.17 -4.86
N LYS A 64 2.75 12.26 -5.36
CA LYS A 64 2.87 12.64 -6.77
C LYS A 64 4.33 12.93 -7.15
N GLU A 65 5.05 13.58 -6.25
CA GLU A 65 6.48 13.83 -6.45
C GLU A 65 7.28 12.52 -6.47
N LEU A 66 6.96 11.60 -5.58
CA LEU A 66 7.59 10.27 -5.54
C LEU A 66 7.37 9.54 -6.87
N GLN A 67 6.15 9.59 -7.38
CA GLN A 67 5.80 8.96 -8.67
C GLN A 67 6.58 9.57 -9.82
N ALA A 68 6.74 10.89 -9.81
CA ALA A 68 7.52 11.59 -10.84
C ALA A 68 9.00 11.18 -10.80
N LYS A 69 9.54 10.99 -9.62
CA LYS A 69 10.95 10.58 -9.45
C LYS A 69 11.18 9.11 -9.72
N ASN A 70 10.14 8.28 -9.66
CA ASN A 70 10.25 6.83 -9.80
C ASN A 70 9.14 6.31 -10.74
N PRO A 71 9.22 6.66 -12.04
CA PRO A 71 8.13 6.35 -12.99
C PRO A 71 8.03 4.86 -13.35
N ASP A 72 9.07 4.06 -13.10
CA ASP A 72 9.06 2.63 -13.43
C ASP A 72 8.56 1.75 -12.29
N VAL A 73 8.08 2.37 -11.23
CA VAL A 73 7.52 1.67 -10.07
C VAL A 73 6.01 1.54 -10.24
N THR A 74 5.45 0.42 -9.81
CA THR A 74 4.00 0.24 -9.73
C THR A 74 3.48 0.84 -8.43
N TYR A 75 2.45 1.67 -8.53
CA TYR A 75 1.81 2.28 -7.36
C TYR A 75 0.45 1.64 -7.14
N LEU A 76 0.28 1.05 -5.97
CA LEU A 76 -0.89 0.27 -5.60
C LEU A 76 -1.54 0.90 -4.38
N PHE A 77 -2.81 1.31 -4.53
CA PHE A 77 -3.54 2.00 -3.46
C PHE A 77 -4.67 1.11 -2.95
N LEU A 78 -4.66 0.85 -1.64
CA LEU A 78 -5.69 0.06 -0.96
C LEU A 78 -6.49 1.00 -0.06
N SER A 79 -7.76 1.20 -0.39
CA SER A 79 -8.62 2.12 0.37
C SER A 79 -9.39 1.41 1.47
N LEU A 80 -9.49 2.06 2.63
CA LEU A 80 -10.33 1.65 3.74
C LEU A 80 -11.67 2.36 3.73
N ASP A 81 -12.04 3.05 2.66
CA ASP A 81 -13.34 3.71 2.56
C ASP A 81 -14.46 2.68 2.72
N LYS A 82 -15.59 3.11 3.31
CA LYS A 82 -16.68 2.21 3.62
C LYS A 82 -17.57 1.90 2.44
N THR A 83 -17.58 2.76 1.42
CA THR A 83 -18.44 2.58 0.25
C THR A 83 -17.65 2.78 -1.02
N VAL A 84 -18.11 2.13 -2.08
CA VAL A 84 -17.53 2.27 -3.42
C VAL A 84 -17.60 3.73 -3.88
N ASP A 85 -18.72 4.41 -3.61
CA ASP A 85 -18.90 5.81 -4.01
C ASP A 85 -17.87 6.74 -3.36
N LYS A 86 -17.64 6.60 -2.07
CA LYS A 86 -16.67 7.42 -1.35
C LYS A 86 -15.26 7.15 -1.85
N TRP A 87 -14.95 5.90 -2.10
CA TRP A 87 -13.67 5.47 -2.64
C TRP A 87 -13.41 6.09 -4.01
N LYS A 88 -14.34 5.91 -4.95
CA LYS A 88 -14.17 6.42 -6.32
C LYS A 88 -14.17 7.94 -6.36
N THR A 89 -15.03 8.58 -5.57
CA THR A 89 -15.06 10.04 -5.44
C THR A 89 -13.73 10.57 -4.92
N GLY A 90 -13.14 9.90 -3.92
CA GLY A 90 -11.84 10.30 -3.39
C GLY A 90 -10.72 10.19 -4.41
N ILE A 91 -10.67 9.10 -5.16
CA ILE A 91 -9.67 8.90 -6.21
C ILE A 91 -9.74 10.05 -7.22
N GLU A 92 -10.94 10.39 -7.67
CA GLU A 92 -11.15 11.44 -8.65
C GLU A 92 -10.84 12.83 -8.07
N LYS A 93 -11.36 13.10 -6.87
CA LYS A 93 -11.17 14.40 -6.21
C LYS A 93 -9.69 14.74 -6.04
N TYR A 94 -8.90 13.79 -5.60
CA TYR A 94 -7.48 14.00 -5.34
C TYR A 94 -6.59 13.59 -6.52
N GLN A 95 -7.19 13.17 -7.61
CA GLN A 95 -6.49 12.78 -8.85
C GLN A 95 -5.34 11.82 -8.57
N ILE A 96 -5.65 10.71 -7.91
CA ILE A 96 -4.65 9.74 -7.50
C ILE A 96 -4.41 8.74 -8.63
N LYS A 97 -3.24 8.84 -9.26
CA LYS A 97 -2.85 7.94 -10.34
C LYS A 97 -2.26 6.66 -9.76
N GLY A 98 -2.69 5.54 -10.27
CA GLY A 98 -2.18 4.24 -9.86
C GLY A 98 -3.23 3.15 -10.01
N ASN A 99 -2.98 2.04 -9.34
CA ASN A 99 -3.85 0.87 -9.37
C ASN A 99 -4.63 0.82 -8.08
N HIS A 100 -5.96 0.82 -8.17
CA HIS A 100 -6.83 1.03 -7.00
C HIS A 100 -7.65 -0.19 -6.67
N TYR A 101 -7.70 -0.50 -5.37
CA TYR A 101 -8.52 -1.58 -4.81
C TYR A 101 -9.17 -1.09 -3.52
N LEU A 102 -10.35 -1.59 -3.25
CA LEU A 102 -11.08 -1.30 -2.01
C LEU A 102 -10.94 -2.48 -1.06
N VAL A 103 -10.49 -2.20 0.16
CA VAL A 103 -10.40 -3.21 1.21
C VAL A 103 -11.80 -3.49 1.75
N ASN A 104 -12.12 -4.76 1.96
CA ASN A 104 -13.39 -5.17 2.55
C ASN A 104 -13.26 -5.16 4.07
N GLY A 105 -13.45 -4.00 4.69
CA GLY A 105 -13.33 -3.82 6.12
C GLY A 105 -12.41 -2.66 6.50
N GLY A 106 -12.34 -2.38 7.80
CA GLY A 106 -11.55 -1.29 8.32
C GLY A 106 -10.18 -1.72 8.82
N MET A 107 -9.48 -0.77 9.45
CA MET A 107 -8.12 -0.96 9.96
C MET A 107 -8.02 -2.13 10.94
N ARG A 108 -9.06 -2.34 11.74
CA ARG A 108 -9.06 -3.36 12.80
C ARG A 108 -9.74 -4.65 12.40
N ASP A 109 -10.19 -4.74 11.16
CA ASP A 109 -10.79 -5.96 10.64
C ASP A 109 -9.71 -6.89 10.07
N SER A 110 -10.13 -7.99 9.48
CA SER A 110 -9.27 -9.10 9.10
C SER A 110 -8.02 -8.69 8.32
N PHE A 111 -8.19 -7.94 7.23
CA PHE A 111 -7.06 -7.54 6.39
C PHE A 111 -6.16 -6.53 7.11
N GLY A 112 -6.77 -5.54 7.76
CA GLY A 112 -6.01 -4.56 8.53
C GLY A 112 -5.14 -5.21 9.59
N LYS A 113 -5.70 -6.18 10.31
CA LYS A 113 -4.93 -6.94 11.31
C LYS A 113 -3.81 -7.75 10.65
N ALA A 114 -4.08 -8.35 9.50
CA ALA A 114 -3.08 -9.16 8.80
C ALA A 114 -1.91 -8.32 8.29
N LEU A 115 -2.12 -7.03 8.06
CA LEU A 115 -1.07 -6.07 7.68
C LEU A 115 -0.49 -5.31 8.86
N ASP A 116 -0.88 -5.66 10.09
CA ASP A 116 -0.44 -4.96 11.29
C ASP A 116 -0.71 -3.46 11.21
N LEU A 117 -1.90 -3.10 10.70
CA LEU A 117 -2.27 -1.69 10.58
C LEU A 117 -2.58 -1.09 11.94
N ASP A 118 -1.90 0.01 12.24
CA ASP A 118 -2.13 0.83 13.44
C ASP A 118 -2.23 2.31 13.09
N TRP A 119 -2.01 2.65 11.82
CA TRP A 119 -1.97 4.02 11.33
C TRP A 119 -2.18 4.03 9.82
N ILE A 120 -2.81 5.06 9.29
CA ILE A 120 -2.81 5.37 7.86
C ILE A 120 -2.45 6.83 7.65
N PRO A 121 -1.74 7.19 6.58
CA PRO A 121 -1.32 6.29 5.51
C PRO A 121 -0.19 5.33 5.94
N ARG A 122 -0.21 4.14 5.40
CA ARG A 122 0.88 3.18 5.55
C ARG A 122 1.44 2.88 4.18
N TYR A 123 2.76 2.97 4.04
CA TYR A 123 3.44 2.66 2.79
C TYR A 123 4.27 1.40 2.94
N ILE A 124 4.14 0.50 1.99
CA ILE A 124 4.91 -0.74 1.94
C ILE A 124 5.64 -0.78 0.61
N VAL A 125 6.94 -1.00 0.63
CA VAL A 125 7.75 -1.13 -0.59
C VAL A 125 8.09 -2.60 -0.78
N ILE A 126 7.83 -3.09 -1.98
CA ILE A 126 8.02 -4.48 -2.36
C ILE A 126 8.95 -4.50 -3.56
N ASP A 127 9.98 -5.36 -3.54
CA ASP A 127 10.91 -5.45 -4.66
C ASP A 127 10.31 -6.24 -5.84
N LYS A 128 11.03 -6.27 -6.96
CA LYS A 128 10.56 -6.93 -8.17
C LYS A 128 10.34 -8.43 -8.02
N ASN A 129 10.91 -9.03 -6.99
CA ASN A 129 10.76 -10.46 -6.70
C ASN A 129 9.63 -10.74 -5.71
N GLY A 130 8.94 -9.70 -5.25
CA GLY A 130 7.82 -9.85 -4.33
C GLY A 130 8.20 -9.79 -2.86
N LYS A 131 9.46 -9.46 -2.54
CA LYS A 131 9.88 -9.32 -1.15
C LYS A 131 9.61 -7.93 -0.62
N ILE A 132 9.14 -7.85 0.61
CA ILE A 132 8.94 -6.59 1.31
C ILE A 132 10.31 -6.06 1.73
N VAL A 133 10.62 -4.82 1.33
CA VAL A 133 11.86 -4.15 1.72
C VAL A 133 11.61 -2.97 2.66
N LEU A 134 10.36 -2.52 2.79
CA LEU A 134 9.96 -1.49 3.74
C LEU A 134 8.50 -1.74 4.09
N TYR A 135 8.18 -1.93 5.38
CA TYR A 135 6.85 -2.39 5.78
C TYR A 135 6.01 -1.35 6.51
N ARG A 136 6.64 -0.45 7.27
CA ARG A 136 5.93 0.44 8.19
C ARG A 136 6.19 1.93 7.94
N ALA A 137 6.43 2.33 6.70
CA ALA A 137 6.62 3.73 6.39
C ALA A 137 5.30 4.50 6.50
N ILE A 138 5.38 5.75 6.91
CA ILE A 138 4.23 6.64 7.08
C ILE A 138 4.47 7.97 6.34
N GLU A 139 3.57 8.92 6.50
CA GLU A 139 3.60 10.18 5.74
C GLU A 139 4.85 11.04 5.96
N THR A 140 5.62 10.77 6.99
CA THR A 140 6.88 11.48 7.24
C THR A 140 8.10 10.79 6.64
N ASP A 141 7.90 9.66 5.92
CA ASP A 141 8.98 8.81 5.48
C ASP A 141 9.22 8.84 3.95
N PHE A 142 8.76 9.86 3.23
CA PHE A 142 8.90 9.88 1.76
C PHE A 142 10.35 9.88 1.30
N GLU A 143 11.25 10.54 2.04
CA GLU A 143 12.66 10.49 1.71
C GLU A 143 13.21 9.07 1.80
N LYS A 144 12.84 8.37 2.88
CA LYS A 144 13.24 6.97 3.09
C LYS A 144 12.68 6.07 1.99
N ILE A 145 11.41 6.28 1.62
CA ILE A 145 10.78 5.51 0.54
C ILE A 145 11.54 5.74 -0.76
N ASN A 146 11.83 6.99 -1.11
CA ASN A 146 12.55 7.31 -2.34
C ASN A 146 13.94 6.69 -2.35
N THR A 147 14.68 6.81 -1.25
CA THR A 147 16.01 6.21 -1.13
C THR A 147 15.95 4.70 -1.31
N THR A 148 14.95 4.05 -0.70
CA THR A 148 14.75 2.61 -0.83
C THR A 148 14.49 2.22 -2.28
N LEU A 149 13.61 2.96 -2.98
CA LEU A 149 13.33 2.69 -4.39
C LEU A 149 14.57 2.84 -5.27
N LYS A 150 15.37 3.88 -5.02
CA LYS A 150 16.60 4.07 -5.79
C LYS A 150 17.60 2.93 -5.59
N SER A 151 17.62 2.32 -4.41
CA SER A 151 18.50 1.19 -4.12
C SER A 151 18.09 -0.10 -4.83
N LEU A 152 16.86 -0.16 -5.34
CA LEU A 152 16.34 -1.35 -6.02
C LEU A 152 16.63 -1.35 -7.54
N ASN A 153 17.18 -0.30 -8.05
CA ASN A 153 17.52 -0.18 -9.46
C ASN A 153 18.84 -0.90 -9.80
#